data_573269534033745e213ba2852d883977
#
_entry.id   573269534033745e213ba2852d883977
#
_cell.length_a   1.000
_cell.length_b   1.000
_cell.length_c   1.000
_cell.angle_alpha   90.00
_cell.angle_beta   90.00
_cell.angle_gamma   90.00
#
_symmetry.space_group_name_H-M   'P 1'
#
loop_
_entity.id
_entity.type
_entity.pdbx_description
1 polymer ?
#
loop_
_entity_poly.entity_id
_entity_poly.type
_entity_poly.pdbx_seq_one_letter_code
_entity_poly.pdbx_strand_id
1 'polypeptide(L)'
;MLGRKAGDNTQVRALADELGCGYEEKHILARPWELLVHLGSGVTLAGIDKSASTPLLPPWPDLVISAGRRNEPVARWIKQQSGGRTALVHMGRPWAGLDEWDLVVTTPQYFLPRRDNILHNSLPLHRLSREQLQAAADALSPELADLPRPWVAVLVGGDSGRFVLTGAKGERLGMLANQLAAACGGSLLVTDSPRTAAAAANALQAALTVPHYCYRWGSGGANPYRGILALADAFVVTGESMSMLGEAFAMGRPLLIFDVGDGPQPWWRLAHNFRYKPLSHRLAMWLGPERMRRDIGNIQAELVASGRARWLEPGAAGAAAQALTAASIAPEQPPGSLAARELTATVAAVRRLVTVR
;
A
#
# COMPACT_ATOMS: atom_id res chain seq x y z
N MET A 1 -16.68 5.29 0.81
CA MET A 1 -17.15 4.00 0.23
C MET A 1 -16.03 2.98 0.25
N LEU A 2 -16.26 1.83 0.83
CA LEU A 2 -15.29 0.76 1.04
C LEU A 2 -15.63 -0.45 0.17
N GLY A 3 -14.58 -1.12 -0.31
CA GLY A 3 -14.68 -2.32 -1.14
C GLY A 3 -13.89 -3.49 -0.56
N ARG A 4 -13.55 -4.47 -1.41
CA ARG A 4 -12.85 -5.70 -0.97
C ARG A 4 -11.35 -5.54 -0.69
N LYS A 5 -10.72 -4.49 -1.21
CA LYS A 5 -9.27 -4.32 -1.10
C LYS A 5 -8.91 -3.50 0.13
N ALA A 6 -8.18 -4.12 1.06
CA ALA A 6 -7.75 -3.48 2.30
C ALA A 6 -6.96 -2.18 2.05
N GLY A 7 -5.98 -2.18 1.13
CA GLY A 7 -5.18 -1.00 0.82
C GLY A 7 -5.97 0.17 0.24
N ASP A 8 -7.00 -0.10 -0.59
CA ASP A 8 -7.90 0.93 -1.09
C ASP A 8 -8.73 1.52 0.08
N ASN A 9 -9.24 0.66 0.96
CA ASN A 9 -10.01 1.06 2.13
C ASN A 9 -9.19 1.89 3.13
N THR A 10 -7.93 1.54 3.33
CA THR A 10 -7.00 2.30 4.20
C THR A 10 -6.84 3.73 3.71
N GLN A 11 -6.68 3.95 2.40
CA GLN A 11 -6.56 5.30 1.84
C GLN A 11 -7.84 6.12 2.03
N VAL A 12 -9.00 5.51 1.77
CA VAL A 12 -10.31 6.17 1.94
C VAL A 12 -10.52 6.59 3.39
N ARG A 13 -10.23 5.71 4.35
CA ARG A 13 -10.34 6.00 5.78
C ARG A 13 -9.34 7.06 6.22
N ALA A 14 -8.08 6.97 5.78
CA ALA A 14 -7.06 7.94 6.13
C ALA A 14 -7.48 9.36 5.76
N LEU A 15 -8.06 9.54 4.56
CA LEU A 15 -8.58 10.83 4.12
C LEU A 15 -9.83 11.25 4.89
N ALA A 16 -10.78 10.35 5.10
CA ALA A 16 -12.03 10.64 5.82
C ALA A 16 -11.78 11.03 7.27
N ASP A 17 -10.91 10.31 7.97
CA ASP A 17 -10.52 10.61 9.36
C ASP A 17 -9.83 11.96 9.48
N GLU A 18 -8.93 12.31 8.54
CA GLU A 18 -8.18 13.57 8.60
C GLU A 18 -9.02 14.80 8.20
N LEU A 19 -10.12 14.58 7.49
CA LEU A 19 -11.10 15.65 7.23
C LEU A 19 -11.75 16.15 8.54
N GLY A 20 -11.81 15.30 9.57
CA GLY A 20 -12.31 15.69 10.90
C GLY A 20 -13.81 15.99 10.96
N CYS A 21 -14.57 15.64 9.91
CA CYS A 21 -16.02 15.72 9.90
C CYS A 21 -16.64 14.33 10.09
N GLY A 22 -17.84 14.25 10.64
CA GLY A 22 -18.57 13.00 10.76
C GLY A 22 -18.80 12.37 9.38
N TYR A 23 -18.59 11.05 9.25
CA TYR A 23 -18.82 10.33 8.02
C TYR A 23 -19.45 8.96 8.27
N GLU A 24 -20.08 8.41 7.25
CA GLU A 24 -20.66 7.07 7.27
C GLU A 24 -19.92 6.14 6.31
N GLU A 25 -19.54 4.96 6.78
CA GLU A 25 -18.94 3.94 5.92
C GLU A 25 -20.02 3.16 5.15
N LYS A 26 -19.94 3.17 3.83
CA LYS A 26 -20.76 2.34 2.95
C LYS A 26 -19.91 1.22 2.37
N HIS A 27 -20.18 -0.02 2.79
CA HIS A 27 -19.53 -1.22 2.29
C HIS A 27 -20.22 -1.72 1.03
N ILE A 28 -19.49 -1.76 -0.07
CA ILE A 28 -20.02 -2.16 -1.38
C ILE A 28 -19.46 -3.53 -1.76
N LEU A 29 -20.36 -4.49 -1.95
CA LEU A 29 -20.03 -5.82 -2.43
C LEU A 29 -20.35 -5.94 -3.92
N ALA A 30 -19.31 -6.05 -4.74
CA ALA A 30 -19.45 -6.18 -6.19
C ALA A 30 -19.84 -7.62 -6.59
N ARG A 31 -20.68 -7.75 -7.61
CA ARG A 31 -21.05 -9.02 -8.25
C ARG A 31 -19.92 -9.51 -9.17
N PRO A 32 -19.90 -10.81 -9.54
CA PRO A 32 -18.87 -11.35 -10.45
C PRO A 32 -18.76 -10.64 -11.81
N TRP A 33 -19.86 -10.06 -12.29
CA TRP A 33 -19.95 -9.35 -13.57
C TRP A 33 -19.84 -7.83 -13.47
N GLU A 34 -19.33 -7.29 -12.36
CA GLU A 34 -19.22 -5.83 -12.13
C GLU A 34 -18.49 -5.06 -13.24
N LEU A 35 -17.67 -5.75 -14.03
CA LEU A 35 -16.95 -5.12 -15.13
C LEU A 35 -17.84 -4.74 -16.32
N LEU A 36 -18.95 -5.47 -16.52
CA LEU A 36 -19.86 -5.23 -17.64
C LEU A 36 -20.56 -3.88 -17.53
N VAL A 37 -20.77 -3.36 -16.32
CA VAL A 37 -21.40 -2.05 -16.14
C VAL A 37 -20.57 -0.89 -16.71
N HIS A 38 -19.26 -1.07 -16.90
CA HIS A 38 -18.38 -0.09 -17.52
C HIS A 38 -18.48 -0.04 -19.04
N LEU A 39 -19.17 -1.00 -19.66
CA LEU A 39 -19.43 -1.00 -21.11
C LEU A 39 -20.60 -0.08 -21.49
N GLY A 40 -21.44 0.29 -20.51
CA GLY A 40 -22.53 1.25 -20.66
C GLY A 40 -22.19 2.61 -20.05
N SER A 41 -23.20 3.33 -19.55
CA SER A 41 -23.02 4.64 -18.90
C SER A 41 -22.12 4.57 -17.65
N GLY A 42 -21.98 3.38 -17.04
CA GLY A 42 -21.24 3.19 -15.80
C GLY A 42 -21.86 3.89 -14.59
N VAL A 43 -23.11 4.37 -14.69
CA VAL A 43 -23.85 5.03 -13.59
C VAL A 43 -24.99 4.11 -13.19
N THR A 44 -24.72 3.15 -12.30
CA THR A 44 -25.71 2.11 -11.98
C THR A 44 -25.34 1.32 -10.73
N LEU A 45 -26.35 0.74 -10.08
CA LEU A 45 -26.20 -0.25 -9.00
C LEU A 45 -26.28 -1.71 -9.49
N ALA A 46 -26.33 -1.96 -10.81
CA ALA A 46 -26.46 -3.33 -11.35
C ALA A 46 -25.24 -4.20 -11.06
N GLY A 47 -24.05 -3.58 -10.91
CA GLY A 47 -22.79 -4.29 -10.63
C GLY A 47 -22.57 -4.66 -9.17
N ILE A 48 -23.49 -4.33 -8.26
CA ILE A 48 -23.37 -4.65 -6.83
C ILE A 48 -24.43 -5.61 -6.34
N ASP A 49 -24.11 -6.32 -5.28
CA ASP A 49 -25.09 -7.08 -4.51
C ASP A 49 -25.75 -6.13 -3.50
N LYS A 50 -26.98 -5.70 -3.80
CA LYS A 50 -27.74 -4.75 -2.98
C LYS A 50 -28.10 -5.31 -1.61
N SER A 51 -28.29 -6.62 -1.49
CA SER A 51 -28.67 -7.28 -0.23
C SER A 51 -27.48 -7.43 0.72
N ALA A 52 -26.28 -7.56 0.17
CA ALA A 52 -25.03 -7.70 0.92
C ALA A 52 -24.23 -6.39 1.05
N SER A 53 -24.65 -5.33 0.34
CA SER A 53 -24.06 -3.99 0.45
C SER A 53 -24.83 -3.13 1.43
N THR A 54 -24.16 -2.14 2.03
CA THR A 54 -24.83 -1.13 2.86
C THR A 54 -25.87 -0.39 2.03
N PRO A 55 -27.09 -0.19 2.55
CA PRO A 55 -28.14 0.56 1.86
C PRO A 55 -27.72 1.98 1.48
N LEU A 56 -28.10 2.40 0.28
CA LEU A 56 -27.82 3.72 -0.27
C LEU A 56 -29.14 4.50 -0.36
N LEU A 57 -29.42 5.30 0.64
CA LEU A 57 -30.68 6.03 0.82
C LEU A 57 -30.40 7.51 1.11
N PRO A 58 -31.32 8.43 0.79
CA PRO A 58 -31.22 9.82 1.21
C PRO A 58 -31.29 9.97 2.74
N PRO A 59 -30.75 11.06 3.32
CA PRO A 59 -30.21 12.21 2.61
C PRO A 59 -28.87 11.89 1.92
N TRP A 60 -28.69 12.45 0.69
CA TRP A 60 -27.45 12.25 -0.04
C TRP A 60 -26.33 13.08 0.56
N PRO A 61 -25.10 12.53 0.66
CA PRO A 61 -23.97 13.23 1.27
C PRO A 61 -23.47 14.38 0.37
N ASP A 62 -22.81 15.36 0.97
CA ASP A 62 -22.12 16.44 0.23
C ASP A 62 -20.86 15.91 -0.45
N LEU A 63 -20.23 14.87 0.11
CA LEU A 63 -18.97 14.29 -0.37
C LEU A 63 -19.02 12.75 -0.37
N VAL A 64 -18.56 12.14 -1.46
CA VAL A 64 -18.26 10.71 -1.54
C VAL A 64 -16.78 10.51 -1.84
N ILE A 65 -16.08 9.86 -0.92
CA ILE A 65 -14.71 9.39 -1.14
C ILE A 65 -14.77 7.90 -1.52
N SER A 66 -14.17 7.54 -2.66
CA SER A 66 -14.17 6.19 -3.19
C SER A 66 -12.78 5.77 -3.67
N ALA A 67 -12.57 4.46 -3.76
CA ALA A 67 -11.37 3.88 -4.35
C ALA A 67 -11.74 2.61 -5.14
N GLY A 68 -10.99 2.40 -6.23
CA GLY A 68 -11.10 1.22 -7.06
C GLY A 68 -12.35 1.20 -7.96
N ARG A 69 -12.18 0.63 -9.14
CA ARG A 69 -13.16 0.60 -10.26
C ARG A 69 -14.56 0.08 -9.89
N ARG A 70 -14.66 -0.75 -8.85
CA ARG A 70 -15.94 -1.35 -8.44
C ARG A 70 -16.88 -0.36 -7.76
N ASN A 71 -16.31 0.63 -7.09
CA ASN A 71 -17.05 1.67 -6.38
C ASN A 71 -17.44 2.84 -7.28
N GLU A 72 -16.80 3.01 -8.44
CA GLU A 72 -17.04 4.12 -9.36
C GLU A 72 -18.49 4.23 -9.83
N PRO A 73 -19.12 3.15 -10.35
CA PRO A 73 -20.51 3.23 -10.81
C PRO A 73 -21.46 3.66 -9.70
N VAL A 74 -21.20 3.23 -8.48
CA VAL A 74 -22.01 3.55 -7.29
C VAL A 74 -21.81 5.00 -6.88
N ALA A 75 -20.57 5.49 -6.84
CA ALA A 75 -20.28 6.89 -6.51
C ALA A 75 -20.97 7.86 -7.49
N ARG A 76 -20.85 7.58 -8.80
CA ARG A 76 -21.49 8.35 -9.86
C ARG A 76 -23.01 8.28 -9.79
N TRP A 77 -23.56 7.12 -9.44
CA TRP A 77 -24.99 6.97 -9.22
C TRP A 77 -25.48 7.84 -8.04
N ILE A 78 -24.74 7.88 -6.91
CA ILE A 78 -25.07 8.78 -5.77
C ILE A 78 -25.09 10.24 -6.23
N LYS A 79 -24.09 10.68 -7.00
CA LYS A 79 -24.04 12.05 -7.54
C LYS A 79 -25.27 12.34 -8.41
N GLN A 80 -25.69 11.41 -9.25
CA GLN A 80 -26.90 11.53 -10.06
C GLN A 80 -28.16 11.65 -9.17
N GLN A 81 -28.31 10.79 -8.16
CA GLN A 81 -29.46 10.82 -7.24
C GLN A 81 -29.53 12.11 -6.41
N SER A 82 -28.38 12.72 -6.12
CA SER A 82 -28.31 14.01 -5.41
C SER A 82 -28.60 15.21 -6.32
N GLY A 83 -28.92 15.00 -7.60
CA GLY A 83 -29.05 16.08 -8.57
C GLY A 83 -27.73 16.80 -8.85
N GLY A 84 -26.58 16.09 -8.77
CA GLY A 84 -25.25 16.63 -9.02
C GLY A 84 -24.60 17.34 -7.83
N ARG A 85 -25.28 17.43 -6.67
CA ARG A 85 -24.75 18.14 -5.49
C ARG A 85 -23.61 17.44 -4.79
N THR A 86 -23.58 16.10 -4.78
CA THR A 86 -22.53 15.32 -4.15
C THR A 86 -21.19 15.51 -4.89
N ALA A 87 -20.15 15.95 -4.19
CA ALA A 87 -18.79 15.97 -4.72
C ALA A 87 -18.22 14.56 -4.73
N LEU A 88 -17.47 14.22 -5.79
CA LEU A 88 -16.84 12.92 -5.93
C LEU A 88 -15.32 13.01 -5.85
N VAL A 89 -14.74 12.32 -4.87
CA VAL A 89 -13.29 12.14 -4.74
C VAL A 89 -12.94 10.67 -5.00
N HIS A 90 -12.01 10.42 -5.92
CA HIS A 90 -11.55 9.07 -6.23
C HIS A 90 -10.07 8.88 -5.92
N MET A 91 -9.75 7.78 -5.21
CA MET A 91 -8.37 7.38 -4.89
C MET A 91 -7.86 6.38 -5.93
N GLY A 92 -6.73 6.72 -6.57
CA GLY A 92 -6.11 5.90 -7.61
C GLY A 92 -6.52 6.33 -9.02
N ARG A 93 -6.57 5.38 -9.96
CA ARG A 93 -7.01 5.65 -11.34
C ARG A 93 -8.44 5.20 -11.56
N PRO A 94 -9.36 6.10 -11.91
CA PRO A 94 -10.71 5.74 -12.31
C PRO A 94 -10.72 5.13 -13.72
N TRP A 95 -11.73 4.30 -13.99
CA TRP A 95 -12.04 3.78 -15.32
C TRP A 95 -12.98 4.70 -16.11
N ALA A 96 -13.80 5.46 -15.38
CA ALA A 96 -14.61 6.53 -15.94
C ALA A 96 -13.74 7.70 -16.41
N GLY A 97 -14.33 8.61 -17.19
CA GLY A 97 -13.67 9.84 -17.61
C GLY A 97 -13.17 10.67 -16.42
N LEU A 98 -11.99 11.27 -16.56
CA LEU A 98 -11.40 12.05 -15.47
C LEU A 98 -12.25 13.28 -15.11
N ASP A 99 -12.99 13.80 -16.07
CA ASP A 99 -13.87 14.98 -15.92
C ASP A 99 -15.16 14.68 -15.13
N GLU A 100 -15.44 13.40 -14.87
CA GLU A 100 -16.58 12.99 -14.05
C GLU A 100 -16.32 13.09 -12.54
N TRP A 101 -15.08 13.37 -12.16
CA TRP A 101 -14.61 13.45 -10.78
C TRP A 101 -14.28 14.89 -10.43
N ASP A 102 -14.75 15.33 -9.26
CA ASP A 102 -14.39 16.64 -8.72
C ASP A 102 -12.92 16.67 -8.27
N LEU A 103 -12.39 15.52 -7.80
CA LEU A 103 -10.97 15.33 -7.51
C LEU A 103 -10.56 13.87 -7.68
N VAL A 104 -9.43 13.64 -8.34
CA VAL A 104 -8.74 12.34 -8.37
C VAL A 104 -7.43 12.48 -7.61
N VAL A 105 -7.24 11.67 -6.56
CA VAL A 105 -5.97 11.59 -5.82
C VAL A 105 -5.21 10.36 -6.30
N THR A 106 -4.06 10.55 -6.91
CA THR A 106 -3.32 9.51 -7.61
C THR A 106 -1.87 9.40 -7.18
N THR A 107 -1.19 8.36 -7.66
CA THR A 107 0.24 8.11 -7.45
C THR A 107 0.91 7.78 -8.78
N PRO A 108 2.25 7.87 -8.92
CA PRO A 108 2.98 7.70 -10.19
C PRO A 108 2.71 6.37 -10.90
N GLN A 109 2.30 5.33 -10.16
CA GLN A 109 1.98 4.01 -10.71
C GLN A 109 0.85 4.00 -11.75
N TYR A 110 0.03 5.05 -11.82
CA TYR A 110 -1.18 5.09 -12.64
C TYR A 110 -1.05 5.92 -13.90
N PHE A 111 0.05 6.63 -14.14
CA PHE A 111 0.30 7.43 -15.36
C PHE A 111 -0.79 8.46 -15.67
N LEU A 112 -1.39 9.08 -14.65
CA LEU A 112 -2.40 10.09 -14.89
C LEU A 112 -1.76 11.42 -15.34
N PRO A 113 -2.43 12.18 -16.23
CA PRO A 113 -1.95 13.49 -16.66
C PRO A 113 -2.03 14.51 -15.51
N ARG A 114 -1.29 15.61 -15.63
CA ARG A 114 -1.44 16.76 -14.74
C ARG A 114 -2.66 17.57 -15.18
N ARG A 115 -3.65 17.72 -14.30
CA ARG A 115 -4.89 18.51 -14.49
C ARG A 115 -5.29 19.11 -13.12
N ASP A 116 -6.12 20.15 -13.16
CA ASP A 116 -6.57 20.87 -11.96
C ASP A 116 -7.34 19.96 -10.97
N ASN A 117 -8.07 18.98 -11.50
CA ASN A 117 -8.80 18.01 -10.70
C ASN A 117 -8.01 16.73 -10.40
N ILE A 118 -6.68 16.69 -10.63
CA ILE A 118 -5.83 15.53 -10.35
C ILE A 118 -4.69 15.93 -9.42
N LEU A 119 -4.74 15.41 -8.21
CA LEU A 119 -3.69 15.58 -7.20
C LEU A 119 -2.75 14.37 -7.21
N HIS A 120 -1.46 14.62 -7.43
CA HIS A 120 -0.43 13.60 -7.44
C HIS A 120 0.28 13.53 -6.10
N ASN A 121 0.15 12.41 -5.41
CA ASN A 121 0.93 12.06 -4.24
C ASN A 121 2.04 11.08 -4.61
N SER A 122 3.16 11.11 -3.89
CA SER A 122 4.29 10.18 -4.13
C SER A 122 3.93 8.74 -3.75
N LEU A 123 3.13 8.58 -2.69
CA LEU A 123 2.71 7.30 -2.11
C LEU A 123 1.22 7.26 -1.83
N PRO A 124 0.63 6.05 -1.73
CA PRO A 124 -0.74 5.90 -1.26
C PRO A 124 -0.94 6.50 0.13
N LEU A 125 -2.06 7.19 0.33
CA LEU A 125 -2.38 7.77 1.64
C LEU A 125 -2.54 6.68 2.70
N HIS A 126 -2.02 6.96 3.88
CA HIS A 126 -2.19 6.15 5.07
C HIS A 126 -2.21 7.07 6.30
N ARG A 127 -2.77 6.58 7.38
CA ARG A 127 -2.74 7.25 8.67
C ARG A 127 -2.15 6.31 9.70
N LEU A 128 -1.04 6.74 10.29
CA LEU A 128 -0.44 6.07 11.43
C LEU A 128 -0.70 6.94 12.66
N SER A 129 -1.57 6.48 13.56
CA SER A 129 -1.80 7.17 14.84
C SER A 129 -0.58 6.97 15.73
N ARG A 130 -0.04 8.07 16.24
CA ARG A 130 1.11 8.04 17.16
C ARG A 130 0.78 7.25 18.41
N GLU A 131 -0.43 7.43 18.96
CA GLU A 131 -0.89 6.71 20.16
C GLU A 131 -0.98 5.21 19.91
N GLN A 132 -1.49 4.80 18.75
CA GLN A 132 -1.58 3.38 18.38
C GLN A 132 -0.20 2.76 18.13
N LEU A 133 0.72 3.51 17.54
CA LEU A 133 2.10 3.05 17.35
C LEU A 133 2.80 2.90 18.69
N GLN A 134 2.66 3.88 19.59
CA GLN A 134 3.27 3.82 20.93
C GLN A 134 2.70 2.65 21.74
N ALA A 135 1.39 2.49 21.81
CA ALA A 135 0.77 1.37 22.52
C ALA A 135 1.20 0.00 21.95
N ALA A 136 1.36 -0.11 20.64
CA ALA A 136 1.84 -1.34 20.00
C ALA A 136 3.35 -1.56 20.26
N ALA A 137 4.14 -0.50 20.35
CA ALA A 137 5.55 -0.56 20.71
C ALA A 137 5.73 -1.03 22.15
N ASP A 138 4.96 -0.46 23.08
CA ASP A 138 5.00 -0.84 24.50
C ASP A 138 4.62 -2.31 24.70
N ALA A 139 3.62 -2.78 23.94
CA ALA A 139 3.18 -4.18 24.00
C ALA A 139 4.23 -5.16 23.43
N LEU A 140 4.97 -4.78 22.38
CA LEU A 140 5.94 -5.66 21.72
C LEU A 140 7.34 -5.60 22.36
N SER A 141 7.72 -4.46 22.95
CA SER A 141 9.07 -4.22 23.44
C SER A 141 9.59 -5.31 24.40
N PRO A 142 8.79 -5.88 25.32
CA PRO A 142 9.27 -6.95 26.20
C PRO A 142 9.71 -8.22 25.45
N GLU A 143 9.06 -8.55 24.32
CA GLU A 143 9.40 -9.73 23.50
C GLU A 143 10.73 -9.56 22.75
N LEU A 144 11.19 -8.32 22.59
CA LEU A 144 12.40 -7.97 21.84
C LEU A 144 13.60 -7.65 22.75
N ALA A 145 13.44 -7.65 24.06
CA ALA A 145 14.42 -7.14 25.02
C ALA A 145 15.81 -7.79 24.88
N ASP A 146 15.86 -9.09 24.56
CA ASP A 146 17.11 -9.86 24.42
C ASP A 146 17.73 -9.78 23.01
N LEU A 147 17.08 -9.08 22.05
CA LEU A 147 17.58 -8.97 20.70
C LEU A 147 18.54 -7.77 20.57
N PRO A 148 19.77 -7.99 20.04
CA PRO A 148 20.70 -6.90 19.82
C PRO A 148 20.21 -5.90 18.77
N ARG A 149 20.45 -4.62 19.01
CA ARG A 149 20.18 -3.53 18.06
C ARG A 149 21.38 -3.33 17.11
N PRO A 150 21.14 -2.78 15.89
CA PRO A 150 19.87 -2.23 15.40
C PRO A 150 18.85 -3.30 15.00
N TRP A 151 17.57 -2.97 15.14
CA TRP A 151 16.46 -3.83 14.71
C TRP A 151 16.05 -3.50 13.28
N VAL A 152 16.24 -4.43 12.38
CA VAL A 152 15.85 -4.30 10.97
C VAL A 152 14.52 -5.00 10.73
N ALA A 153 13.47 -4.25 10.48
CA ALA A 153 12.17 -4.82 10.13
C ALA A 153 12.17 -5.39 8.71
N VAL A 154 11.70 -6.62 8.53
CA VAL A 154 11.46 -7.26 7.23
C VAL A 154 9.95 -7.40 7.03
N LEU A 155 9.38 -6.51 6.22
CA LEU A 155 7.95 -6.45 5.94
C LEU A 155 7.64 -7.17 4.64
N VAL A 156 6.97 -8.33 4.75
CA VAL A 156 6.76 -9.24 3.63
C VAL A 156 5.33 -9.14 3.12
N GLY A 157 5.14 -8.58 1.93
CA GLY A 157 3.85 -8.48 1.27
C GLY A 157 3.37 -9.81 0.72
N GLY A 158 3.74 -10.15 -0.50
CA GLY A 158 3.37 -11.40 -1.17
C GLY A 158 2.84 -11.21 -2.59
N ASP A 159 2.00 -12.12 -3.06
CA ASP A 159 1.53 -12.10 -4.44
C ASP A 159 0.66 -10.87 -4.74
N SER A 160 0.99 -10.14 -5.81
CA SER A 160 0.26 -8.95 -6.22
C SER A 160 0.43 -8.64 -7.72
N GLY A 161 -0.66 -8.63 -8.46
CA GLY A 161 -0.63 -8.32 -9.89
C GLY A 161 0.28 -9.29 -10.66
N ARG A 162 1.35 -8.76 -11.26
CA ARG A 162 2.37 -9.55 -12.00
C ARG A 162 3.43 -10.19 -11.10
N PHE A 163 3.46 -9.86 -9.82
CA PHE A 163 4.49 -10.32 -8.90
C PHE A 163 4.01 -11.55 -8.12
N VAL A 164 4.84 -12.57 -8.11
CA VAL A 164 4.66 -13.79 -7.33
C VAL A 164 5.87 -13.95 -6.43
N LEU A 165 5.65 -14.02 -5.13
CA LEU A 165 6.68 -14.27 -4.13
C LEU A 165 6.83 -15.79 -3.94
N THR A 166 7.81 -16.38 -4.63
CA THR A 166 8.10 -17.81 -4.59
C THR A 166 8.99 -18.17 -3.39
N GLY A 167 9.12 -19.48 -3.10
CA GLY A 167 10.07 -19.98 -2.10
C GLY A 167 11.51 -19.50 -2.34
N ALA A 168 11.99 -19.58 -3.59
CA ALA A 168 13.33 -19.09 -3.94
C ALA A 168 13.51 -17.57 -3.71
N LYS A 169 12.47 -16.78 -3.94
CA LYS A 169 12.50 -15.34 -3.64
C LYS A 169 12.45 -15.08 -2.14
N GLY A 170 11.67 -15.88 -1.39
CA GLY A 170 11.67 -15.85 0.08
C GLY A 170 13.02 -16.16 0.67
N GLU A 171 13.69 -17.22 0.19
CA GLU A 171 15.04 -17.58 0.57
C GLU A 171 16.03 -16.44 0.27
N ARG A 172 15.99 -15.88 -0.96
CA ARG A 172 16.85 -14.75 -1.35
C ARG A 172 16.61 -13.53 -0.43
N LEU A 173 15.39 -13.22 -0.09
CA LEU A 173 15.05 -12.14 0.85
C LEU A 173 15.65 -12.42 2.23
N GLY A 174 15.48 -13.65 2.75
CA GLY A 174 16.05 -14.07 4.02
C GLY A 174 17.58 -13.96 4.04
N MET A 175 18.24 -14.45 3.00
CA MET A 175 19.71 -14.35 2.88
C MET A 175 20.20 -12.90 2.89
N LEU A 176 19.59 -12.01 2.09
CA LEU A 176 19.98 -10.61 2.01
C LEU A 176 19.71 -9.84 3.31
N ALA A 177 18.55 -10.08 3.93
CA ALA A 177 18.21 -9.48 5.22
C ALA A 177 19.16 -9.97 6.32
N ASN A 178 19.48 -11.26 6.32
CA ASN A 178 20.44 -11.86 7.26
C ASN A 178 21.83 -11.23 7.10
N GLN A 179 22.34 -11.06 5.86
CA GLN A 179 23.59 -10.39 5.58
C GLN A 179 23.61 -8.94 6.08
N LEU A 180 22.49 -8.21 5.89
CA LEU A 180 22.36 -6.84 6.36
C LEU A 180 22.42 -6.77 7.89
N ALA A 181 21.64 -7.57 8.60
CA ALA A 181 21.62 -7.59 10.05
C ALA A 181 22.98 -8.03 10.63
N ALA A 182 23.61 -9.06 10.06
CA ALA A 182 24.96 -9.49 10.45
C ALA A 182 25.99 -8.38 10.27
N ALA A 183 25.94 -7.63 9.17
CA ALA A 183 26.88 -6.54 8.88
C ALA A 183 26.76 -5.36 9.86
N CYS A 184 25.60 -5.13 10.47
CA CYS A 184 25.40 -4.10 11.49
C CYS A 184 25.37 -4.63 12.93
N GLY A 185 25.58 -5.95 13.14
CA GLY A 185 25.55 -6.57 14.47
C GLY A 185 24.16 -6.58 15.10
N GLY A 186 23.12 -6.45 14.31
CA GLY A 186 21.73 -6.29 14.75
C GLY A 186 20.88 -7.55 14.63
N SER A 187 19.55 -7.36 14.77
CA SER A 187 18.55 -8.42 14.69
C SER A 187 17.48 -8.10 13.64
N LEU A 188 16.74 -9.13 13.23
CA LEU A 188 15.62 -9.00 12.30
C LEU A 188 14.27 -9.07 13.01
N LEU A 189 13.35 -8.19 12.65
CA LEU A 189 11.94 -8.25 13.04
C LEU A 189 11.12 -8.58 11.79
N VAL A 190 10.73 -9.84 11.63
CA VAL A 190 10.08 -10.34 10.41
C VAL A 190 8.58 -10.45 10.62
N THR A 191 7.81 -9.89 9.70
CA THR A 191 6.37 -10.10 9.64
C THR A 191 5.90 -10.28 8.21
N ASP A 192 4.93 -11.17 8.02
CA ASP A 192 4.34 -11.44 6.72
C ASP A 192 2.87 -10.97 6.61
N SER A 193 2.23 -11.23 5.49
CA SER A 193 0.88 -10.76 5.18
C SER A 193 -0.03 -11.90 4.75
N PRO A 194 -1.38 -11.68 4.70
CA PRO A 194 -2.33 -12.68 4.16
C PRO A 194 -2.05 -13.12 2.71
N ARG A 195 -1.20 -12.38 1.98
CA ARG A 195 -0.83 -12.66 0.59
C ARG A 195 0.48 -13.44 0.46
N THR A 196 1.22 -13.59 1.56
CA THR A 196 2.48 -14.31 1.58
C THR A 196 2.22 -15.82 1.50
N ALA A 197 2.77 -16.47 0.48
CA ALA A 197 2.67 -17.92 0.38
C ALA A 197 3.49 -18.61 1.47
N ALA A 198 2.96 -19.68 2.06
CA ALA A 198 3.66 -20.42 3.12
C ALA A 198 5.07 -20.88 2.70
N ALA A 199 5.23 -21.32 1.43
CA ALA A 199 6.53 -21.72 0.91
C ALA A 199 7.55 -20.57 0.93
N ALA A 200 7.13 -19.35 0.59
CA ALA A 200 8.02 -18.18 0.61
C ALA A 200 8.41 -17.78 2.03
N ALA A 201 7.43 -17.76 2.94
CA ALA A 201 7.68 -17.41 4.33
C ALA A 201 8.54 -18.45 5.06
N ASN A 202 8.33 -19.76 4.78
CA ASN A 202 9.15 -20.84 5.35
C ASN A 202 10.60 -20.77 4.83
N ALA A 203 10.78 -20.55 3.53
CA ALA A 203 12.10 -20.44 2.93
C ALA A 203 12.86 -19.20 3.42
N LEU A 204 12.16 -18.06 3.61
CA LEU A 204 12.72 -16.88 4.24
C LEU A 204 13.22 -17.21 5.64
N GLN A 205 12.35 -17.76 6.50
CA GLN A 205 12.69 -18.06 7.88
C GLN A 205 13.84 -19.05 7.99
N ALA A 206 13.90 -20.08 7.13
CA ALA A 206 14.97 -21.07 7.11
C ALA A 206 16.34 -20.46 6.73
N ALA A 207 16.36 -19.32 6.04
CA ALA A 207 17.60 -18.63 5.66
C ALA A 207 18.14 -17.70 6.77
N LEU A 208 17.41 -17.51 7.88
CA LEU A 208 17.84 -16.62 8.96
C LEU A 208 18.78 -17.35 9.94
N THR A 209 19.93 -16.75 10.22
CA THR A 209 20.92 -17.24 11.18
C THR A 209 21.29 -16.21 12.27
N VAL A 210 20.96 -14.93 12.05
CA VAL A 210 21.12 -13.88 13.06
C VAL A 210 19.96 -13.94 14.08
N PRO A 211 20.11 -13.32 15.27
CA PRO A 211 19.00 -13.15 16.20
C PRO A 211 17.78 -12.51 15.52
N HIS A 212 16.61 -13.06 15.73
CA HIS A 212 15.41 -12.55 15.05
C HIS A 212 14.13 -12.84 15.83
N TYR A 213 13.14 -11.98 15.61
CA TYR A 213 11.74 -12.17 15.96
C TYR A 213 10.93 -12.42 14.67
N CYS A 214 10.10 -13.44 14.65
CA CYS A 214 9.27 -13.77 13.48
C CYS A 214 7.80 -13.90 13.88
N TYR A 215 6.94 -13.12 13.23
CA TYR A 215 5.49 -13.26 13.31
C TYR A 215 4.92 -13.70 11.96
N ARG A 216 4.10 -14.74 11.99
CA ARG A 216 3.39 -15.26 10.82
C ARG A 216 1.94 -14.81 10.86
N TRP A 217 1.45 -14.25 9.76
CA TRP A 217 0.05 -13.87 9.65
C TRP A 217 -0.87 -15.06 9.93
N GLY A 218 -1.81 -14.87 10.86
CA GLY A 218 -2.77 -15.91 11.24
C GLY A 218 -2.26 -16.94 12.25
N SER A 219 -1.07 -16.78 12.82
CA SER A 219 -0.54 -17.67 13.87
C SER A 219 -1.24 -17.51 15.22
N GLY A 220 -2.18 -16.59 15.35
CA GLY A 220 -2.86 -16.25 16.60
C GLY A 220 -2.21 -15.08 17.33
N GLY A 221 -2.85 -14.62 18.40
CA GLY A 221 -2.40 -13.45 19.17
C GLY A 221 -2.63 -12.10 18.49
N ALA A 222 -2.14 -11.05 19.13
CA ALA A 222 -2.17 -9.70 18.58
C ALA A 222 -1.15 -9.57 17.44
N ASN A 223 -1.55 -8.90 16.35
CA ASN A 223 -0.63 -8.64 15.23
C ASN A 223 0.40 -7.57 15.61
N PRO A 224 1.70 -7.90 15.69
CA PRO A 224 2.74 -6.99 16.14
C PRO A 224 3.18 -5.98 15.07
N TYR A 225 2.58 -5.97 13.89
CA TYR A 225 2.98 -5.16 12.74
C TYR A 225 3.22 -3.69 13.09
N ARG A 226 2.31 -3.06 13.85
CA ARG A 226 2.47 -1.65 14.27
C ARG A 226 3.59 -1.46 15.27
N GLY A 227 3.79 -2.42 16.18
CA GLY A 227 4.93 -2.42 17.11
C GLY A 227 6.25 -2.53 16.38
N ILE A 228 6.34 -3.43 15.39
CA ILE A 228 7.52 -3.56 14.52
C ILE A 228 7.78 -2.24 13.75
N LEU A 229 6.75 -1.60 13.17
CA LEU A 229 6.89 -0.30 12.53
C LEU A 229 7.45 0.76 13.48
N ALA A 230 6.95 0.81 14.70
CA ALA A 230 7.34 1.82 15.68
C ALA A 230 8.77 1.61 16.22
N LEU A 231 9.17 0.36 16.42
CA LEU A 231 10.41 0.00 17.13
C LEU A 231 11.62 -0.21 16.20
N ALA A 232 11.41 -0.52 14.93
CA ALA A 232 12.49 -0.81 13.99
C ALA A 232 13.41 0.40 13.74
N ASP A 233 14.70 0.17 13.63
CA ASP A 233 15.72 1.17 13.28
C ASP A 233 15.85 1.34 11.77
N ALA A 234 15.44 0.32 10.99
CA ALA A 234 15.42 0.33 9.53
C ALA A 234 14.40 -0.65 8.98
N PHE A 235 14.09 -0.51 7.69
CA PHE A 235 13.09 -1.31 7.00
C PHE A 235 13.65 -1.98 5.75
N VAL A 236 13.33 -3.26 5.58
CA VAL A 236 13.39 -4.01 4.34
C VAL A 236 11.95 -4.33 3.95
N VAL A 237 11.49 -3.89 2.79
CA VAL A 237 10.10 -4.08 2.36
C VAL A 237 10.08 -4.74 0.98
N THR A 238 9.23 -5.76 0.79
CA THR A 238 9.01 -6.33 -0.54
C THR A 238 8.31 -5.33 -1.45
N GLY A 239 8.91 -5.06 -2.61
CA GLY A 239 8.59 -3.91 -3.46
C GLY A 239 7.18 -3.90 -4.06
N GLU A 240 6.44 -5.02 -4.06
CA GLU A 240 5.06 -5.09 -4.55
C GLU A 240 4.02 -4.57 -3.55
N SER A 241 4.40 -4.39 -2.28
CA SER A 241 3.48 -3.97 -1.21
C SER A 241 3.51 -2.46 -0.99
N MET A 242 2.74 -1.72 -1.79
CA MET A 242 2.70 -0.26 -1.72
C MET A 242 2.25 0.29 -0.36
N SER A 243 1.36 -0.40 0.35
CA SER A 243 0.94 0.02 1.70
C SER A 243 2.09 -0.08 2.69
N MET A 244 2.80 -1.23 2.73
CA MET A 244 3.94 -1.42 3.61
C MET A 244 5.09 -0.46 3.29
N LEU A 245 5.35 -0.20 1.98
CA LEU A 245 6.32 0.80 1.55
C LEU A 245 5.95 2.20 2.06
N GLY A 246 4.68 2.60 1.92
CA GLY A 246 4.21 3.90 2.40
C GLY A 246 4.31 4.04 3.91
N GLU A 247 3.88 3.02 4.65
CA GLU A 247 3.92 3.01 6.11
C GLU A 247 5.36 3.00 6.64
N ALA A 248 6.25 2.18 6.08
CA ALA A 248 7.68 2.16 6.45
C ALA A 248 8.37 3.49 6.10
N PHE A 249 8.07 4.06 4.92
CA PHE A 249 8.57 5.37 4.52
C PHE A 249 8.14 6.48 5.48
N ALA A 250 6.90 6.44 5.97
CA ALA A 250 6.38 7.42 6.91
C ALA A 250 7.08 7.40 8.28
N MET A 251 7.75 6.30 8.63
CA MET A 251 8.55 6.23 9.86
C MET A 251 9.84 7.06 9.79
N GLY A 252 10.23 7.55 8.59
CA GLY A 252 11.40 8.42 8.42
C GLY A 252 12.74 7.75 8.66
N ARG A 253 12.78 6.42 8.65
CA ARG A 253 13.98 5.61 8.90
C ARG A 253 14.51 5.02 7.59
N PRO A 254 15.77 4.54 7.54
CA PRO A 254 16.34 3.93 6.35
C PRO A 254 15.44 2.84 5.77
N LEU A 255 15.18 2.91 4.46
CA LEU A 255 14.26 2.04 3.74
C LEU A 255 14.99 1.33 2.60
N LEU A 256 14.95 -0.01 2.61
CA LEU A 256 15.46 -0.85 1.55
C LEU A 256 14.29 -1.59 0.88
N ILE A 257 14.32 -1.64 -0.44
CA ILE A 257 13.28 -2.29 -1.25
C ILE A 257 13.84 -3.61 -1.78
N PHE A 258 13.15 -4.71 -1.49
CA PHE A 258 13.47 -6.01 -2.08
C PHE A 258 12.71 -6.16 -3.40
N ASP A 259 13.43 -6.38 -4.51
CA ASP A 259 12.81 -6.62 -5.81
C ASP A 259 12.20 -8.03 -5.88
N VAL A 260 10.88 -8.09 -6.00
CA VAL A 260 10.09 -9.33 -6.18
C VAL A 260 9.98 -9.71 -7.67
N GLY A 261 10.53 -8.91 -8.56
CA GLY A 261 10.50 -9.17 -9.99
C GLY A 261 11.21 -10.47 -10.39
N ASP A 262 10.85 -10.98 -11.57
CA ASP A 262 11.44 -12.21 -12.13
C ASP A 262 12.72 -11.91 -12.94
N GLY A 263 13.06 -10.62 -13.10
CA GLY A 263 14.13 -10.21 -14.01
C GLY A 263 13.82 -10.48 -15.49
N PRO A 264 14.80 -10.39 -16.38
CA PRO A 264 14.66 -10.64 -17.80
C PRO A 264 14.62 -12.17 -18.05
N GLN A 265 13.41 -12.77 -17.96
CA GLN A 265 13.22 -14.19 -18.23
C GLN A 265 12.18 -14.43 -19.32
N PRO A 266 12.31 -15.53 -20.11
CA PRO A 266 11.28 -15.98 -21.03
C PRO A 266 9.94 -16.17 -20.31
N TRP A 267 8.84 -15.88 -20.99
CA TRP A 267 7.51 -15.89 -20.39
C TRP A 267 7.11 -17.24 -19.75
N TRP A 268 7.59 -18.37 -20.25
CA TRP A 268 7.32 -19.71 -19.70
C TRP A 268 8.09 -20.03 -18.41
N ARG A 269 9.12 -19.24 -18.07
CA ARG A 269 9.86 -19.35 -16.81
C ARG A 269 9.35 -18.40 -15.74
N LEU A 270 8.39 -17.54 -16.09
CA LEU A 270 7.84 -16.60 -15.13
C LEU A 270 7.06 -17.33 -14.04
N ALA A 271 7.27 -16.91 -12.80
CA ALA A 271 6.49 -17.42 -11.68
C ALA A 271 5.00 -17.14 -11.92
N HIS A 272 4.16 -18.15 -11.73
CA HIS A 272 2.73 -18.08 -12.00
C HIS A 272 1.92 -18.44 -10.76
N ASN A 273 0.83 -17.69 -10.56
CA ASN A 273 -0.15 -17.97 -9.54
C ASN A 273 -1.56 -17.79 -10.12
N PHE A 274 -2.37 -18.82 -10.12
CA PHE A 274 -3.73 -18.79 -10.67
C PHE A 274 -4.64 -17.78 -9.97
N ARG A 275 -4.40 -17.47 -8.70
CA ARG A 275 -5.16 -16.47 -7.95
C ARG A 275 -4.93 -15.05 -8.47
N TYR A 276 -3.68 -14.70 -8.82
CA TYR A 276 -3.28 -13.35 -9.25
C TYR A 276 -3.05 -13.24 -10.76
N LYS A 277 -2.95 -14.38 -11.45
CA LYS A 277 -2.86 -14.49 -12.91
C LYS A 277 -1.83 -13.54 -13.54
N PRO A 278 -0.54 -13.61 -13.17
CA PRO A 278 0.45 -12.63 -13.62
C PRO A 278 0.59 -12.54 -15.14
N LEU A 279 0.41 -13.65 -15.89
CA LEU A 279 0.45 -13.62 -17.35
C LEU A 279 -0.71 -12.84 -17.96
N SER A 280 -1.95 -13.03 -17.47
CA SER A 280 -3.10 -12.28 -17.94
C SER A 280 -3.01 -10.80 -17.53
N HIS A 281 -2.43 -10.50 -16.37
CA HIS A 281 -2.14 -9.13 -15.97
C HIS A 281 -1.12 -8.46 -16.90
N ARG A 282 -0.02 -9.14 -17.25
CA ARG A 282 0.97 -8.64 -18.21
C ARG A 282 0.36 -8.40 -19.59
N LEU A 283 -0.46 -9.32 -20.06
CA LEU A 283 -1.18 -9.16 -21.32
C LEU A 283 -2.13 -7.95 -21.29
N ALA A 284 -2.89 -7.79 -20.21
CA ALA A 284 -3.77 -6.65 -20.00
C ALA A 284 -3.00 -5.32 -19.92
N MET A 285 -1.80 -5.31 -19.33
CA MET A 285 -0.92 -4.13 -19.31
C MET A 285 -0.36 -3.78 -20.68
N TRP A 286 -0.15 -4.77 -21.53
CA TRP A 286 0.41 -4.57 -22.88
C TRP A 286 -0.66 -4.22 -23.90
N LEU A 287 -1.77 -4.95 -23.97
CA LEU A 287 -2.84 -4.79 -24.96
C LEU A 287 -4.03 -3.97 -24.45
N GLY A 288 -4.16 -3.85 -23.13
CA GLY A 288 -5.32 -3.17 -22.53
C GLY A 288 -5.28 -1.66 -22.70
N PRO A 289 -6.45 -1.02 -22.62
CA PRO A 289 -6.54 0.44 -22.68
C PRO A 289 -5.74 1.07 -21.53
N GLU A 290 -5.30 2.32 -21.70
CA GLU A 290 -4.46 3.04 -20.73
C GLU A 290 -5.03 3.02 -19.30
N ARG A 291 -6.37 3.07 -19.16
CA ARG A 291 -7.07 3.00 -17.87
C ARG A 291 -6.80 1.71 -17.07
N MET A 292 -6.31 0.65 -17.72
CA MET A 292 -5.94 -0.61 -17.08
C MET A 292 -4.46 -0.67 -16.68
N ARG A 293 -3.65 0.26 -17.17
CA ARG A 293 -2.21 0.26 -16.91
C ARG A 293 -1.89 0.68 -15.49
N ARG A 294 -1.02 -0.08 -14.85
CA ARG A 294 -0.49 0.19 -13.53
C ARG A 294 0.93 -0.36 -13.43
N ASP A 295 1.88 0.50 -13.11
CA ASP A 295 3.27 0.08 -12.85
C ASP A 295 3.78 0.63 -11.51
N ILE A 296 3.87 -0.24 -10.52
CA ILE A 296 4.41 0.11 -9.21
C ILE A 296 5.91 0.42 -9.24
N GLY A 297 6.62 -0.02 -10.29
CA GLY A 297 8.03 0.30 -10.50
C GLY A 297 8.29 1.81 -10.55
N ASN A 298 7.31 2.62 -10.99
CA ASN A 298 7.44 4.07 -10.99
C ASN A 298 7.55 4.66 -9.58
N ILE A 299 6.83 4.10 -8.60
CA ILE A 299 6.96 4.54 -7.20
C ILE A 299 8.31 4.13 -6.65
N GLN A 300 8.72 2.88 -6.90
CA GLN A 300 10.03 2.38 -6.46
C GLN A 300 11.16 3.21 -7.05
N ALA A 301 11.11 3.46 -8.37
CA ALA A 301 12.11 4.26 -9.07
C ALA A 301 12.19 5.69 -8.53
N GLU A 302 11.05 6.34 -8.24
CA GLU A 302 11.02 7.68 -7.66
C GLU A 302 11.61 7.71 -6.24
N LEU A 303 11.30 6.74 -5.41
CA LEU A 303 11.87 6.64 -4.05
C LEU A 303 13.39 6.45 -4.10
N VAL A 304 13.88 5.61 -5.01
CA VAL A 304 15.32 5.37 -5.16
C VAL A 304 16.03 6.57 -5.78
N ALA A 305 15.49 7.14 -6.86
CA ALA A 305 16.07 8.32 -7.53
C ALA A 305 16.13 9.55 -6.62
N SER A 306 15.17 9.69 -5.71
CA SER A 306 15.16 10.78 -4.71
C SER A 306 16.03 10.50 -3.48
N GLY A 307 16.75 9.36 -3.44
CA GLY A 307 17.59 8.96 -2.30
C GLY A 307 16.81 8.55 -1.04
N ARG A 308 15.49 8.41 -1.13
CA ARG A 308 14.59 8.09 -0.01
C ARG A 308 14.50 6.61 0.29
N ALA A 309 14.89 5.77 -0.66
CA ALA A 309 15.03 4.33 -0.50
C ALA A 309 16.23 3.83 -1.29
N ARG A 310 16.66 2.61 -1.02
CA ARG A 310 17.70 1.90 -1.79
C ARG A 310 17.20 0.49 -2.13
N TRP A 311 17.73 -0.08 -3.21
CA TRP A 311 17.51 -1.48 -3.49
C TRP A 311 18.31 -2.36 -2.52
N LEU A 312 17.67 -3.42 -2.03
CA LEU A 312 18.35 -4.48 -1.29
C LEU A 312 19.00 -5.45 -2.29
N GLU A 313 20.28 -5.24 -2.57
CA GLU A 313 21.05 -6.00 -3.56
C GLU A 313 22.16 -6.83 -2.91
N PRO A 314 22.60 -7.93 -3.56
CA PRO A 314 23.78 -8.66 -3.14
C PRO A 314 25.01 -7.74 -3.09
N GLY A 315 25.78 -7.80 -2.02
CA GLY A 315 26.98 -6.96 -1.82
C GLY A 315 26.70 -5.54 -1.30
N ALA A 316 25.45 -5.06 -1.32
CA ALA A 316 25.09 -3.75 -0.76
C ALA A 316 24.95 -3.76 0.78
N ALA A 317 24.99 -4.93 1.42
CA ALA A 317 24.77 -5.07 2.86
C ALA A 317 25.73 -4.21 3.70
N GLY A 318 27.02 -4.16 3.35
CA GLY A 318 28.02 -3.35 4.06
C GLY A 318 27.75 -1.84 3.95
N ALA A 319 27.48 -1.35 2.74
CA ALA A 319 27.14 0.07 2.53
C ALA A 319 25.79 0.44 3.15
N ALA A 320 24.82 -0.48 3.11
CA ALA A 320 23.54 -0.31 3.77
C ALA A 320 23.71 -0.30 5.30
N ALA A 321 24.48 -1.21 5.87
CA ALA A 321 24.79 -1.27 7.30
C ALA A 321 25.48 0.01 7.79
N GLN A 322 26.46 0.54 7.04
CA GLN A 322 27.11 1.83 7.35
C GLN A 322 26.08 2.97 7.34
N ALA A 323 25.17 2.99 6.35
CA ALA A 323 24.10 3.99 6.29
C ALA A 323 23.11 3.87 7.47
N LEU A 324 22.82 2.65 7.93
CA LEU A 324 21.99 2.39 9.10
C LEU A 324 22.68 2.92 10.38
N THR A 325 23.95 2.63 10.54
CA THR A 325 24.73 3.11 11.70
C THR A 325 24.84 4.64 11.69
N ALA A 326 25.08 5.25 10.54
CA ALA A 326 25.14 6.71 10.39
C ALA A 326 23.76 7.36 10.64
N ALA A 327 22.66 6.75 10.19
CA ALA A 327 21.30 7.25 10.40
C ALA A 327 20.85 7.12 11.86
N SER A 328 21.34 6.12 12.60
CA SER A 328 21.10 6.00 14.05
C SER A 328 21.77 7.13 14.87
N ILE A 329 22.76 7.79 14.29
CA ILE A 329 23.47 8.93 14.90
C ILE A 329 22.88 10.28 14.45
N ALA A 330 22.16 10.29 13.30
CA ALA A 330 21.53 11.51 12.79
C ALA A 330 20.26 11.85 13.59
N PRO A 331 19.99 13.14 13.82
CA PRO A 331 18.77 13.56 14.50
C PRO A 331 17.56 13.03 13.71
N GLU A 332 16.63 12.43 14.43
CA GLU A 332 15.36 11.90 13.93
C GLU A 332 14.68 12.92 13.02
N GLN A 333 14.61 12.64 11.72
CA GLN A 333 13.72 13.45 10.88
C GLN A 333 12.31 13.25 11.42
N PRO A 334 11.54 14.34 11.62
CA PRO A 334 10.22 14.20 12.21
C PRO A 334 9.41 13.19 11.39
N PRO A 335 8.88 12.12 12.04
CA PRO A 335 8.14 11.10 11.36
C PRO A 335 7.01 11.72 10.54
N GLY A 336 6.92 11.38 9.26
CA GLY A 336 5.80 11.75 8.42
C GLY A 336 5.90 13.07 7.65
N SER A 337 7.06 13.71 7.51
CA SER A 337 7.12 15.04 6.88
C SER A 337 6.57 15.12 5.44
N LEU A 338 6.78 14.13 4.58
CA LEU A 338 6.21 14.14 3.23
C LEU A 338 4.79 13.53 3.21
N ALA A 339 4.59 12.35 3.78
CA ALA A 339 3.28 11.69 3.83
C ALA A 339 2.25 12.56 4.56
N ALA A 340 2.64 13.20 5.68
CA ALA A 340 1.78 14.14 6.39
C ALA A 340 1.48 15.39 5.56
N ARG A 341 2.47 15.95 4.85
CA ARG A 341 2.26 17.10 3.95
C ARG A 341 1.32 16.73 2.78
N GLU A 342 1.50 15.57 2.16
CA GLU A 342 0.63 15.09 1.08
C GLU A 342 -0.78 14.84 1.58
N LEU A 343 -0.96 14.26 2.77
CA LEU A 343 -2.27 14.10 3.41
C LEU A 343 -2.91 15.46 3.70
N THR A 344 -2.20 16.39 4.30
CA THR A 344 -2.67 17.75 4.56
C THR A 344 -3.07 18.48 3.27
N ALA A 345 -2.26 18.38 2.22
CA ALA A 345 -2.57 18.97 0.92
C ALA A 345 -3.82 18.34 0.29
N THR A 346 -3.98 17.03 0.43
CA THR A 346 -5.16 16.29 -0.05
C THR A 346 -6.41 16.73 0.70
N VAL A 347 -6.35 16.83 2.02
CA VAL A 347 -7.44 17.34 2.87
C VAL A 347 -7.84 18.77 2.48
N ALA A 348 -6.87 19.65 2.29
CA ALA A 348 -7.11 21.02 1.86
C ALA A 348 -7.80 21.08 0.48
N ALA A 349 -7.38 20.23 -0.46
CA ALA A 349 -8.02 20.12 -1.77
C ALA A 349 -9.49 19.65 -1.66
N VAL A 350 -9.76 18.64 -0.84
CA VAL A 350 -11.13 18.12 -0.63
C VAL A 350 -12.02 19.14 0.08
N ARG A 351 -11.51 19.83 1.12
CA ARG A 351 -12.27 20.86 1.82
C ARG A 351 -12.72 21.98 0.88
N ARG A 352 -11.87 22.41 -0.06
CA ARG A 352 -12.27 23.42 -1.06
C ARG A 352 -13.48 22.97 -1.91
N LEU A 353 -13.61 21.69 -2.24
CA LEU A 353 -14.74 21.17 -3.02
C LEU A 353 -16.08 21.28 -2.26
N VAL A 354 -16.05 21.17 -0.93
CA VAL A 354 -17.26 21.20 -0.09
C VAL A 354 -17.63 22.64 0.30
N THR A 355 -16.65 23.52 0.45
CA THR A 355 -16.87 24.92 0.88
C THR A 355 -17.39 25.82 -0.25
N VAL A 356 -17.11 25.48 -1.50
CA VAL A 356 -17.51 26.28 -2.70
C VAL A 356 -18.93 25.94 -3.17
N ARG A 357 -19.56 24.92 -2.61
CA ARG A 357 -20.94 24.47 -2.91
C ARG A 357 -21.90 24.86 -1.81
#